data_34b32dd946470d1831ba7a27eff02136
#
_entry.id   34b32dd946470d1831ba7a27eff02136
#
_cell.length_a   1.000
_cell.length_b   1.000
_cell.length_c   1.000
_cell.angle_alpha   90.00
_cell.angle_beta   90.00
_cell.angle_gamma   90.00
#
_symmetry.space_group_name_H-M   'P 1'
#
loop_
_entity.id
_entity.type
_entity.pdbx_description
1 polymer ?
#
loop_
_entity_poly.entity_id
_entity_poly.type
_entity_poly.pdbx_seq_one_letter_code
_entity_poly.pdbx_strand_id
1 'polypeptide(L)'
;MRIIDLLKADAVELNISVNSKADAIDKMIALHEKAGNLKDVNMYKSAILERENQGSTAIGEGIAVPHAKSDSVKTAGLSAITVPAGVDYNAPDGKPSDILFMIAAPLDGDLHLEILSRLMVMLMEPEFCADLRNTKTTDEFLSVIDKKEREKYPSEPKAETNGSGGAKNILTKKEIEECDGVIIAADKNVEMARFDGKPVLKTSVSNGINKPEELV
;
A
#
# COMPACT_ATOMS: atom_id res chain seq x y z
N MET A 1 -6.55 -2.90 3.79
CA MET A 1 -5.28 -2.22 4.18
C MET A 1 -4.77 -1.44 2.99
N ARG A 2 -4.20 -0.25 3.20
CA ARG A 2 -3.70 0.59 2.10
C ARG A 2 -2.19 0.43 1.94
N ILE A 3 -1.71 0.54 0.69
CA ILE A 3 -0.26 0.53 0.39
C ILE A 3 0.44 1.68 1.11
N ILE A 4 -0.20 2.85 1.13
CA ILE A 4 0.37 4.04 1.79
C ILE A 4 0.53 3.88 3.30
N ASP A 5 -0.28 3.02 3.97
CA ASP A 5 -0.14 2.76 5.41
C ASP A 5 1.10 1.91 5.72
N LEU A 6 1.63 1.18 4.73
CA LEU A 6 2.77 0.28 4.84
C LEU A 6 4.08 0.93 4.42
N LEU A 7 4.03 1.97 3.58
CA LEU A 7 5.19 2.66 3.03
C LEU A 7 5.42 3.97 3.80
N LYS A 8 6.26 3.91 4.81
CA LYS A 8 6.64 5.10 5.59
C LYS A 8 7.62 5.98 4.84
N ALA A 9 7.62 7.28 5.11
CA ALA A 9 8.51 8.24 4.44
C ALA A 9 10.01 7.90 4.63
N ASP A 10 10.40 7.39 5.79
CA ASP A 10 11.77 6.96 6.09
C ASP A 10 12.16 5.61 5.48
N ALA A 11 11.21 4.92 4.84
CA ALA A 11 11.42 3.71 4.06
C ALA A 11 11.50 4.00 2.53
N VAL A 12 11.67 5.25 2.12
CA VAL A 12 11.77 5.66 0.72
C VAL A 12 13.07 6.41 0.47
N GLU A 13 13.84 5.98 -0.53
CA GLU A 13 14.98 6.72 -1.05
C GLU A 13 14.89 6.89 -2.57
N LEU A 14 14.93 8.13 -3.03
CA LEU A 14 14.76 8.47 -4.44
C LEU A 14 16.05 8.90 -5.08
N ASN A 15 16.15 8.61 -6.39
CA ASN A 15 17.26 9.05 -7.25
C ASN A 15 18.63 8.61 -6.72
N ILE A 16 18.70 7.42 -6.16
CA ILE A 16 19.96 6.85 -5.64
C ILE A 16 20.75 6.12 -6.72
N SER A 17 22.00 5.83 -6.41
CA SER A 17 22.85 4.94 -7.22
C SER A 17 23.04 3.62 -6.48
N VAL A 18 22.99 2.53 -7.22
CA VAL A 18 23.33 1.19 -6.76
C VAL A 18 24.27 0.54 -7.75
N ASN A 19 25.17 -0.33 -7.25
CA ASN A 19 26.20 -0.96 -8.07
C ASN A 19 25.78 -2.34 -8.60
N SER A 20 24.79 -2.96 -7.97
CA SER A 20 24.34 -4.30 -8.31
C SER A 20 22.95 -4.60 -7.71
N LYS A 21 22.34 -5.70 -8.13
CA LYS A 21 21.14 -6.26 -7.51
C LYS A 21 21.31 -6.46 -6.00
N ALA A 22 22.47 -6.99 -5.57
CA ALA A 22 22.76 -7.22 -4.16
C ALA A 22 22.81 -5.88 -3.36
N ASP A 23 23.45 -4.84 -3.91
CA ASP A 23 23.48 -3.52 -3.31
C ASP A 23 22.09 -2.90 -3.20
N ALA A 24 21.25 -3.04 -4.23
CA ALA A 24 19.87 -2.60 -4.19
C ALA A 24 19.05 -3.31 -3.08
N ILE A 25 19.19 -4.63 -2.96
CA ILE A 25 18.55 -5.42 -1.90
C ILE A 25 19.03 -4.94 -0.52
N ASP A 26 20.32 -4.75 -0.32
CA ASP A 26 20.88 -4.32 0.96
C ASP A 26 20.37 -2.94 1.37
N LYS A 27 20.29 -2.00 0.45
CA LYS A 27 19.71 -0.66 0.70
C LYS A 27 18.24 -0.75 1.12
N MET A 28 17.45 -1.55 0.42
CA MET A 28 16.02 -1.70 0.74
C MET A 28 15.78 -2.40 2.08
N ILE A 29 16.64 -3.37 2.45
CA ILE A 29 16.61 -4.01 3.77
C ILE A 29 16.95 -3.00 4.87
N ALA A 30 17.97 -2.14 4.66
CA ALA A 30 18.32 -1.08 5.61
C ALA A 30 17.15 -0.09 5.81
N LEU A 31 16.36 0.20 4.77
CA LEU A 31 15.15 1.01 4.90
C LEU A 31 14.09 0.31 5.75
N HIS A 32 13.90 -1.00 5.62
CA HIS A 32 13.01 -1.76 6.49
C HIS A 32 13.50 -1.80 7.95
N GLU A 33 14.79 -1.89 8.18
CA GLU A 33 15.39 -1.81 9.52
C GLU A 33 15.12 -0.44 10.14
N LYS A 34 15.41 0.63 9.41
CA LYS A 34 15.14 2.02 9.83
C LYS A 34 13.66 2.26 10.15
N ALA A 35 12.76 1.72 9.33
CA ALA A 35 11.31 1.82 9.56
C ALA A 35 10.81 0.95 10.74
N GLY A 36 11.67 0.10 11.31
CA GLY A 36 11.34 -0.77 12.45
C GLY A 36 10.50 -1.98 12.09
N ASN A 37 10.50 -2.41 10.83
CA ASN A 37 9.72 -3.55 10.36
C ASN A 37 10.37 -4.90 10.72
N LEU A 38 11.69 -4.94 10.95
CA LEU A 38 12.46 -6.17 11.13
C LEU A 38 12.84 -6.41 12.60
N LYS A 39 12.87 -7.68 13.00
CA LYS A 39 13.45 -8.18 14.27
C LYS A 39 14.88 -8.62 14.05
N ASP A 40 15.18 -9.22 12.88
CA ASP A 40 16.49 -9.75 12.51
C ASP A 40 16.73 -9.47 11.00
N VAL A 41 17.68 -8.57 10.74
CA VAL A 41 18.04 -8.10 9.40
C VAL A 41 18.70 -9.24 8.58
N ASN A 42 19.58 -10.02 9.21
CA ASN A 42 20.31 -11.09 8.51
C ASN A 42 19.38 -12.23 8.12
N MET A 43 18.49 -12.61 9.00
CA MET A 43 17.48 -13.62 8.72
C MET A 43 16.54 -13.17 7.60
N TYR A 44 16.10 -11.89 7.60
CA TYR A 44 15.28 -11.36 6.53
C TYR A 44 16.03 -11.31 5.20
N LYS A 45 17.31 -10.89 5.21
CA LYS A 45 18.17 -10.89 4.02
C LYS A 45 18.28 -12.30 3.42
N SER A 46 18.47 -13.31 4.26
CA SER A 46 18.53 -14.71 3.81
C SER A 46 17.22 -15.13 3.13
N ALA A 47 16.07 -14.75 3.70
CA ALA A 47 14.76 -15.07 3.11
C ALA A 47 14.55 -14.38 1.74
N ILE A 48 14.97 -13.12 1.58
CA ILE A 48 14.94 -12.42 0.29
C ILE A 48 15.83 -13.12 -0.74
N LEU A 49 17.06 -13.47 -0.37
CA LEU A 49 17.99 -14.12 -1.29
C LEU A 49 17.51 -15.53 -1.69
N GLU A 50 16.92 -16.28 -0.77
CA GLU A 50 16.31 -17.58 -1.07
C GLU A 50 15.15 -17.43 -2.06
N ARG A 51 14.30 -16.42 -1.87
CA ARG A 51 13.21 -16.11 -2.82
C ARG A 51 13.75 -15.71 -4.20
N GLU A 52 14.78 -14.89 -4.27
CA GLU A 52 15.41 -14.46 -5.52
C GLU A 52 16.11 -15.61 -6.26
N ASN A 53 16.61 -16.61 -5.55
CA ASN A 53 17.20 -17.83 -6.14
C ASN A 53 16.16 -18.72 -6.83
N GLN A 54 14.88 -18.62 -6.47
CA GLN A 54 13.78 -19.33 -7.13
C GLN A 54 13.39 -18.69 -8.47
N GLY A 55 13.84 -17.48 -8.72
CA GLY A 55 13.58 -16.68 -9.92
C GLY A 55 13.53 -15.20 -9.60
N SER A 56 13.97 -14.39 -10.54
CA SER A 56 13.96 -12.93 -10.37
C SER A 56 12.56 -12.41 -10.06
N THR A 57 12.48 -11.46 -9.13
CA THR A 57 11.25 -10.72 -8.82
C THR A 57 11.12 -9.44 -9.65
N ALA A 58 11.99 -9.20 -10.62
CA ALA A 58 11.77 -8.17 -11.65
C ALA A 58 10.65 -8.61 -12.58
N ILE A 59 9.76 -7.69 -12.92
CA ILE A 59 8.58 -7.94 -13.76
C ILE A 59 8.69 -7.37 -15.17
N GLY A 60 9.78 -6.69 -15.46
CA GLY A 60 10.00 -5.94 -16.70
C GLY A 60 9.60 -4.47 -16.57
N GLU A 61 9.70 -3.73 -17.65
CA GLU A 61 9.38 -2.29 -17.75
C GLU A 61 10.07 -1.41 -16.70
N GLY A 62 11.25 -1.85 -16.24
CA GLY A 62 12.04 -1.14 -15.25
C GLY A 62 11.63 -1.38 -13.79
N ILE A 63 10.81 -2.40 -13.51
CA ILE A 63 10.23 -2.62 -12.19
C ILE A 63 10.74 -3.92 -11.58
N ALA A 64 11.09 -3.88 -10.28
CA ALA A 64 11.35 -5.07 -9.47
C ALA A 64 10.61 -5.00 -8.13
N VAL A 65 10.11 -6.16 -7.67
CA VAL A 65 9.36 -6.25 -6.42
C VAL A 65 9.89 -7.40 -5.56
N PRO A 66 11.13 -7.30 -5.00
CA PRO A 66 11.61 -8.27 -4.03
C PRO A 66 10.65 -8.40 -2.84
N HIS A 67 10.40 -9.63 -2.43
CA HIS A 67 9.47 -9.89 -1.33
C HIS A 67 9.78 -11.21 -0.64
N ALA A 68 9.62 -11.25 0.67
CA ALA A 68 9.70 -12.48 1.44
C ALA A 68 8.77 -12.46 2.65
N LYS A 69 8.29 -13.64 3.03
CA LYS A 69 7.70 -13.92 4.34
C LYS A 69 8.79 -14.43 5.28
N SER A 70 8.85 -13.91 6.49
CA SER A 70 9.84 -14.35 7.47
C SER A 70 9.39 -14.09 8.91
N ASP A 71 9.76 -14.99 9.82
CA ASP A 71 9.62 -14.78 11.27
C ASP A 71 10.43 -13.59 11.78
N SER A 72 11.45 -13.17 11.01
CA SER A 72 12.24 -11.99 11.30
C SER A 72 11.50 -10.67 11.06
N VAL A 73 10.33 -10.71 10.42
CA VAL A 73 9.49 -9.53 10.22
C VAL A 73 8.61 -9.31 11.46
N LYS A 74 8.71 -8.11 12.03
CA LYS A 74 7.91 -7.69 13.20
C LYS A 74 6.53 -7.19 12.78
N THR A 75 6.52 -6.34 11.77
CA THR A 75 5.30 -5.75 11.21
C THR A 75 5.44 -5.71 9.69
N ALA A 76 4.36 -6.00 8.98
CA ALA A 76 4.37 -5.84 7.54
C ALA A 76 4.74 -4.41 7.14
N GLY A 77 5.47 -4.27 6.05
CA GLY A 77 5.90 -2.97 5.55
C GLY A 77 6.38 -3.03 4.12
N LEU A 78 6.50 -1.85 3.54
CA LEU A 78 7.09 -1.61 2.23
C LEU A 78 8.32 -0.71 2.37
N SER A 79 9.32 -0.94 1.53
CA SER A 79 10.35 0.04 1.21
C SER A 79 10.39 0.29 -0.29
N ALA A 80 10.84 1.45 -0.70
CA ALA A 80 10.93 1.82 -2.11
C ALA A 80 12.22 2.60 -2.40
N ILE A 81 12.82 2.30 -3.56
CA ILE A 81 13.94 3.08 -4.10
C ILE A 81 13.70 3.38 -5.57
N THR A 82 14.18 4.55 -6.03
CA THR A 82 14.31 4.84 -7.46
C THR A 82 15.79 4.98 -7.83
N VAL A 83 16.14 4.36 -8.95
CA VAL A 83 17.52 4.26 -9.45
C VAL A 83 17.54 4.72 -10.90
N PRO A 84 17.69 6.02 -11.19
CA PRO A 84 17.56 6.55 -12.55
C PRO A 84 18.51 5.93 -13.59
N ALA A 85 19.70 5.47 -13.15
CA ALA A 85 20.64 4.75 -14.01
C ALA A 85 20.19 3.31 -14.32
N GLY A 86 19.19 2.81 -13.58
CA GLY A 86 18.77 1.41 -13.59
C GLY A 86 19.78 0.46 -12.93
N VAL A 87 19.33 -0.70 -12.54
CA VAL A 87 20.16 -1.81 -12.05
C VAL A 87 19.76 -3.09 -12.76
N ASP A 88 20.74 -3.89 -13.19
CA ASP A 88 20.46 -5.23 -13.73
C ASP A 88 19.88 -6.11 -12.62
N TYR A 89 18.59 -6.35 -12.72
CA TYR A 89 17.82 -7.17 -11.78
C TYR A 89 17.43 -8.53 -12.37
N ASN A 90 17.99 -8.90 -13.52
CA ASN A 90 17.63 -10.08 -14.32
C ASN A 90 16.12 -10.06 -14.70
N ALA A 91 15.65 -8.93 -15.21
CA ALA A 91 14.28 -8.79 -15.68
C ALA A 91 14.01 -9.64 -16.93
N PRO A 92 12.78 -10.18 -17.11
CA PRO A 92 12.44 -11.03 -18.24
C PRO A 92 12.56 -10.34 -19.61
N ASP A 93 12.44 -9.02 -19.66
CA ASP A 93 12.60 -8.20 -20.86
C ASP A 93 14.05 -7.72 -21.09
N GLY A 94 14.99 -8.10 -20.23
CA GLY A 94 16.40 -7.73 -20.29
C GLY A 94 16.67 -6.25 -19.99
N LYS A 95 15.68 -5.47 -19.58
CA LYS A 95 15.85 -4.06 -19.21
C LYS A 95 16.30 -3.92 -17.75
N PRO A 96 17.14 -2.93 -17.43
CA PRO A 96 17.46 -2.62 -16.04
C PRO A 96 16.23 -2.10 -15.28
N SER A 97 16.16 -2.40 -13.97
CA SER A 97 15.10 -1.90 -13.09
C SER A 97 15.48 -0.56 -12.49
N ASP A 98 14.57 0.40 -12.53
CA ASP A 98 14.73 1.77 -12.02
C ASP A 98 13.73 2.16 -10.92
N ILE A 99 12.66 1.35 -10.76
CA ILE A 99 11.72 1.43 -9.64
C ILE A 99 11.72 0.08 -8.91
N LEU A 100 12.07 0.09 -7.64
CA LEU A 100 12.10 -1.11 -6.83
C LEU A 100 11.25 -0.92 -5.57
N PHE A 101 10.36 -1.87 -5.30
CA PHE A 101 9.59 -1.97 -4.05
C PHE A 101 9.92 -3.27 -3.36
N MET A 102 10.23 -3.24 -2.06
CA MET A 102 10.43 -4.46 -1.27
C MET A 102 9.28 -4.64 -0.28
N ILE A 103 8.74 -5.87 -0.21
CA ILE A 103 7.65 -6.23 0.70
C ILE A 103 8.21 -7.12 1.81
N ALA A 104 8.15 -6.63 3.05
CA ALA A 104 8.40 -7.44 4.23
C ALA A 104 7.08 -7.86 4.86
N ALA A 105 6.88 -9.17 5.04
CA ALA A 105 5.67 -9.70 5.67
C ALA A 105 5.97 -10.79 6.70
N PRO A 106 5.24 -10.84 7.84
CA PRO A 106 5.27 -11.96 8.77
C PRO A 106 4.84 -13.26 8.09
N LEU A 107 5.19 -14.41 8.67
CA LEU A 107 4.79 -15.73 8.12
C LEU A 107 3.28 -15.93 8.14
N ASP A 108 2.61 -15.41 9.17
CA ASP A 108 1.19 -15.62 9.37
C ASP A 108 0.34 -14.73 8.44
N GLY A 109 -0.72 -15.33 7.87
CA GLY A 109 -1.70 -14.64 7.06
C GLY A 109 -1.34 -14.46 5.59
N ASP A 110 -2.32 -13.96 4.82
CA ASP A 110 -2.22 -13.75 3.37
C ASP A 110 -1.95 -12.28 2.99
N LEU A 111 -1.61 -11.47 4.00
CA LEU A 111 -1.40 -10.03 3.84
C LEU A 111 -0.38 -9.69 2.74
N HIS A 112 0.70 -10.50 2.63
CA HIS A 112 1.72 -10.26 1.61
C HIS A 112 1.17 -10.42 0.18
N LEU A 113 0.23 -11.36 -0.04
CA LEU A 113 -0.42 -11.54 -1.34
C LEU A 113 -1.35 -10.38 -1.68
N GLU A 114 -2.06 -9.85 -0.68
CA GLU A 114 -2.89 -8.67 -0.85
C GLU A 114 -2.04 -7.45 -1.23
N ILE A 115 -0.96 -7.20 -0.49
CA ILE A 115 -0.03 -6.09 -0.76
C ILE A 115 0.58 -6.23 -2.16
N LEU A 116 1.10 -7.42 -2.48
CA LEU A 116 1.71 -7.69 -3.78
C LEU A 116 0.71 -7.48 -4.91
N SER A 117 -0.51 -8.01 -4.78
CA SER A 117 -1.56 -7.88 -5.79
C SER A 117 -1.93 -6.42 -6.02
N ARG A 118 -2.19 -5.65 -4.96
CA ARG A 118 -2.52 -4.22 -5.07
C ARG A 118 -1.40 -3.42 -5.72
N LEU A 119 -0.17 -3.63 -5.27
CA LEU A 119 1.00 -2.95 -5.81
C LEU A 119 1.19 -3.28 -7.29
N MET A 120 1.08 -4.57 -7.66
CA MET A 120 1.22 -5.02 -9.05
C MET A 120 0.17 -4.39 -9.97
N VAL A 121 -1.10 -4.31 -9.54
CA VAL A 121 -2.16 -3.67 -10.34
C VAL A 121 -1.84 -2.20 -10.64
N MET A 122 -1.27 -1.47 -9.69
CA MET A 122 -0.85 -0.08 -9.92
C MET A 122 0.39 0.00 -10.81
N LEU A 123 1.39 -0.83 -10.57
CA LEU A 123 2.66 -0.83 -11.32
C LEU A 123 2.52 -1.31 -12.77
N MET A 124 1.44 -1.99 -13.12
CA MET A 124 1.12 -2.34 -14.50
C MET A 124 0.66 -1.13 -15.35
N GLU A 125 0.44 0.03 -14.74
CA GLU A 125 0.07 1.25 -15.47
C GLU A 125 1.31 2.08 -15.82
N PRO A 126 1.63 2.25 -17.12
CA PRO A 126 2.83 2.99 -17.54
C PRO A 126 2.85 4.44 -17.06
N GLU A 127 1.67 5.11 -17.04
CA GLU A 127 1.55 6.50 -16.59
C GLU A 127 1.89 6.63 -15.10
N PHE A 128 1.41 5.72 -14.27
CA PHE A 128 1.74 5.71 -12.84
C PHE A 128 3.25 5.50 -12.60
N CYS A 129 3.87 4.59 -13.33
CA CYS A 129 5.32 4.38 -13.25
C CYS A 129 6.10 5.61 -13.75
N ALA A 130 5.61 6.29 -14.79
CA ALA A 130 6.21 7.55 -15.26
C ALA A 130 6.10 8.65 -14.19
N ASP A 131 4.96 8.78 -13.54
CA ASP A 131 4.75 9.73 -12.45
C ASP A 131 5.71 9.46 -11.29
N LEU A 132 5.90 8.19 -10.87
CA LEU A 132 6.86 7.81 -9.83
C LEU A 132 8.30 8.19 -10.19
N ARG A 133 8.72 7.95 -11.45
CA ARG A 133 10.06 8.33 -11.95
C ARG A 133 10.32 9.83 -11.93
N ASN A 134 9.27 10.62 -12.09
CA ASN A 134 9.37 12.09 -12.15
C ASN A 134 9.40 12.76 -10.78
N THR A 135 9.07 12.06 -9.70
CA THR A 135 9.07 12.61 -8.34
C THR A 135 10.48 13.00 -7.89
N LYS A 136 10.57 14.09 -7.15
CA LYS A 136 11.82 14.62 -6.62
C LYS A 136 11.94 14.52 -5.11
N THR A 137 10.81 14.42 -4.44
CA THR A 137 10.72 14.31 -2.98
C THR A 137 9.93 13.08 -2.55
N THR A 138 10.21 12.60 -1.36
CA THR A 138 9.46 11.47 -0.77
C THR A 138 7.97 11.79 -0.64
N ASP A 139 7.63 13.05 -0.29
CA ASP A 139 6.22 13.45 -0.15
C ASP A 139 5.49 13.41 -1.50
N GLU A 140 6.13 13.84 -2.59
CA GLU A 140 5.58 13.69 -3.95
C GLU A 140 5.36 12.22 -4.30
N PHE A 141 6.37 11.37 -4.03
CA PHE A 141 6.30 9.93 -4.30
C PHE A 141 5.14 9.27 -3.56
N LEU A 142 5.01 9.54 -2.28
CA LEU A 142 3.90 9.03 -1.45
C LEU A 142 2.54 9.56 -1.92
N SER A 143 2.47 10.84 -2.32
CA SER A 143 1.25 11.46 -2.85
C SER A 143 0.79 10.82 -4.15
N VAL A 144 1.72 10.49 -5.06
CA VAL A 144 1.42 9.77 -6.31
C VAL A 144 0.83 8.38 -6.01
N ILE A 145 1.42 7.66 -5.05
CA ILE A 145 0.92 6.33 -4.62
C ILE A 145 -0.47 6.45 -3.99
N ASP A 146 -0.66 7.40 -3.06
CA ASP A 146 -1.93 7.60 -2.37
C ASP A 146 -3.07 7.93 -3.35
N LYS A 147 -2.80 8.85 -4.29
CA LYS A 147 -3.76 9.21 -5.34
C LYS A 147 -4.13 8.00 -6.20
N LYS A 148 -3.13 7.23 -6.68
CA LYS A 148 -3.38 6.05 -7.52
C LYS A 148 -4.12 4.97 -6.77
N GLU A 149 -3.78 4.75 -5.50
CA GLU A 149 -4.47 3.76 -4.68
C GLU A 149 -5.94 4.14 -4.43
N ARG A 150 -6.25 5.42 -4.17
CA ARG A 150 -7.64 5.90 -4.03
C ARG A 150 -8.44 5.76 -5.32
N GLU A 151 -7.79 5.98 -6.47
CA GLU A 151 -8.41 5.81 -7.78
C GLU A 151 -8.76 4.34 -8.06
N LYS A 152 -7.84 3.42 -7.77
CA LYS A 152 -8.03 1.98 -8.05
C LYS A 152 -8.85 1.25 -7.00
N TYR A 153 -8.71 1.66 -5.76
CA TYR A 153 -9.35 1.06 -4.60
C TYR A 153 -10.05 2.16 -3.81
N PRO A 154 -11.11 2.75 -4.37
CA PRO A 154 -11.94 3.67 -3.60
C PRO A 154 -12.30 2.95 -2.31
N SER A 155 -12.12 3.62 -1.18
CA SER A 155 -12.40 3.02 0.13
C SER A 155 -13.81 2.44 0.09
N GLU A 156 -13.95 1.14 0.34
CA GLU A 156 -15.27 0.58 0.59
C GLU A 156 -15.92 1.43 1.69
N PRO A 157 -17.17 1.83 1.52
CA PRO A 157 -17.84 2.66 2.51
C PRO A 157 -17.79 1.93 3.86
N LYS A 158 -17.06 2.49 4.83
CA LYS A 158 -17.03 1.94 6.17
C LYS A 158 -18.41 2.13 6.79
N ALA A 159 -19.05 1.04 7.18
CA ALA A 159 -20.37 1.08 7.77
C ALA A 159 -20.30 0.93 9.29
N GLU A 160 -20.84 1.91 10.03
CA GLU A 160 -21.23 1.71 11.43
C GLU A 160 -22.55 0.91 11.45
N THR A 161 -22.57 -0.19 12.19
CA THR A 161 -23.81 -0.95 12.39
C THR A 161 -24.30 -0.73 13.82
N ASN A 162 -25.54 -0.26 13.96
CA ASN A 162 -26.18 -0.01 15.25
C ASN A 162 -27.33 -1.02 15.44
N GLY A 163 -27.02 -2.17 16.05
CA GLY A 163 -27.99 -3.22 16.36
C GLY A 163 -28.41 -3.19 17.82
N SER A 164 -29.22 -4.19 18.25
CA SER A 164 -29.70 -4.35 19.65
C SER A 164 -28.58 -4.53 20.69
N GLY A 165 -27.33 -4.72 20.27
CA GLY A 165 -26.13 -4.86 21.11
C GLY A 165 -25.26 -3.61 21.19
N GLY A 166 -25.73 -2.45 20.71
CA GLY A 166 -24.94 -1.20 20.63
C GLY A 166 -24.22 -1.00 19.32
N ALA A 167 -23.56 0.14 19.16
CA ALA A 167 -22.80 0.48 17.95
C ALA A 167 -21.55 -0.41 17.82
N LYS A 168 -21.39 -1.02 16.62
CA LYS A 168 -20.17 -1.74 16.23
C LYS A 168 -19.48 -0.96 15.12
N ASN A 169 -18.15 -1.08 15.04
CA ASN A 169 -17.33 -0.41 14.01
C ASN A 169 -17.56 1.13 13.97
N ILE A 170 -17.56 1.78 15.14
CA ILE A 170 -17.77 3.23 15.23
C ILE A 170 -16.69 3.95 14.41
N LEU A 171 -17.12 4.79 13.46
CA LEU A 171 -16.22 5.63 12.67
C LEU A 171 -15.51 6.63 13.58
N THR A 172 -14.19 6.67 13.48
CA THR A 172 -13.38 7.66 14.20
C THR A 172 -13.55 9.04 13.56
N LYS A 173 -13.21 10.09 14.34
CA LYS A 173 -13.20 11.46 13.84
C LYS A 173 -12.34 11.61 12.59
N LYS A 174 -11.15 10.98 12.57
CA LYS A 174 -10.24 10.98 11.43
C LYS A 174 -10.86 10.33 10.19
N GLU A 175 -11.52 9.19 10.33
CA GLU A 175 -12.20 8.51 9.23
C GLU A 175 -13.34 9.35 8.64
N ILE A 176 -14.07 10.09 9.49
CA ILE A 176 -15.10 11.01 9.04
C ILE A 176 -14.48 12.23 8.33
N GLU A 177 -13.37 12.78 8.85
CA GLU A 177 -12.66 13.89 8.23
C GLU A 177 -12.05 13.52 6.87
N GLU A 178 -11.63 12.29 6.66
CA GLU A 178 -10.99 11.80 5.43
C GLU A 178 -11.99 11.32 4.37
N CYS A 179 -13.26 11.07 4.71
CA CYS A 179 -14.26 10.62 3.74
C CYS A 179 -14.81 11.77 2.89
N ASP A 180 -15.22 11.47 1.64
CA ASP A 180 -15.82 12.45 0.72
C ASP A 180 -17.28 12.73 1.04
N GLY A 181 -17.97 11.81 1.71
CA GLY A 181 -19.36 11.96 2.12
C GLY A 181 -19.81 10.82 3.03
N VAL A 182 -21.01 10.95 3.58
CA VAL A 182 -21.59 9.97 4.51
C VAL A 182 -22.97 9.56 4.04
N ILE A 183 -23.21 8.25 3.96
CA ILE A 183 -24.53 7.68 3.70
C ILE A 183 -25.08 7.16 5.03
N ILE A 184 -26.23 7.66 5.45
CA ILE A 184 -26.91 7.22 6.66
C ILE A 184 -28.16 6.43 6.29
N ALA A 185 -28.06 5.11 6.39
CA ALA A 185 -29.19 4.17 6.25
C ALA A 185 -29.65 3.77 7.66
N ALA A 186 -30.60 4.51 8.21
CA ALA A 186 -31.09 4.27 9.58
C ALA A 186 -32.58 4.60 9.71
N ASP A 187 -33.30 3.71 10.41
CA ASP A 187 -34.71 3.91 10.78
C ASP A 187 -34.87 4.60 12.15
N LYS A 188 -33.76 4.91 12.81
CA LYS A 188 -33.68 5.62 14.10
C LYS A 188 -32.81 6.86 14.00
N ASN A 189 -32.94 7.75 14.98
CA ASN A 189 -32.13 8.95 15.06
C ASN A 189 -30.64 8.61 15.20
N VAL A 190 -29.83 9.19 14.31
CA VAL A 190 -28.37 9.16 14.35
C VAL A 190 -27.87 10.55 14.77
N GLU A 191 -26.85 10.58 15.62
CA GLU A 191 -26.22 11.82 16.06
C GLU A 191 -25.49 12.51 14.90
N MET A 192 -26.15 13.48 14.28
CA MET A 192 -25.70 14.14 13.05
C MET A 192 -24.52 15.08 13.24
N ALA A 193 -24.35 15.64 14.46
CA ALA A 193 -23.27 16.59 14.76
C ALA A 193 -21.85 16.04 14.46
N ARG A 194 -21.69 14.72 14.46
CA ARG A 194 -20.44 14.06 14.12
C ARG A 194 -20.02 14.23 12.66
N PHE A 195 -20.97 14.51 11.78
CA PHE A 195 -20.77 14.59 10.32
C PHE A 195 -20.86 16.02 9.81
N ASP A 196 -20.76 17.00 10.73
CA ASP A 196 -20.81 18.41 10.37
C ASP A 196 -19.73 18.78 9.34
N GLY A 197 -20.12 19.52 8.31
CA GLY A 197 -19.24 19.88 7.20
C GLY A 197 -19.06 18.82 6.10
N LYS A 198 -19.72 17.65 6.22
CA LYS A 198 -19.68 16.59 5.18
C LYS A 198 -20.99 16.50 4.40
N PRO A 199 -20.95 16.18 3.09
CA PRO A 199 -22.16 15.79 2.37
C PRO A 199 -22.78 14.56 3.03
N VAL A 200 -24.06 14.62 3.37
CA VAL A 200 -24.77 13.51 4.01
C VAL A 200 -26.00 13.12 3.21
N LEU A 201 -26.04 11.88 2.74
CA LEU A 201 -27.22 11.27 2.15
C LEU A 201 -27.96 10.43 3.21
N LYS A 202 -29.23 10.73 3.44
CA LYS A 202 -30.07 9.94 4.35
C LYS A 202 -31.00 9.02 3.56
N THR A 203 -31.08 7.77 3.96
CA THR A 203 -31.98 6.77 3.35
C THR A 203 -32.51 5.81 4.40
N SER A 204 -33.49 4.96 4.04
CA SER A 204 -33.96 3.89 4.89
C SER A 204 -32.97 2.72 4.90
N VAL A 205 -33.00 1.91 5.97
CA VAL A 205 -32.19 0.67 6.04
C VAL A 205 -32.51 -0.26 4.87
N SER A 206 -33.78 -0.37 4.48
CA SER A 206 -34.21 -1.19 3.34
C SER A 206 -33.54 -0.78 2.03
N ASN A 207 -33.44 0.53 1.75
CA ASN A 207 -32.77 1.01 0.55
C ASN A 207 -31.25 0.83 0.61
N GLY A 208 -30.64 1.04 1.78
CA GLY A 208 -29.20 0.86 1.97
C GLY A 208 -28.74 -0.59 1.77
N ILE A 209 -29.61 -1.57 2.06
CA ILE A 209 -29.31 -2.99 1.87
C ILE A 209 -29.62 -3.47 0.45
N ASN A 210 -30.75 -3.05 -0.12
CA ASN A 210 -31.25 -3.63 -1.37
C ASN A 210 -30.83 -2.88 -2.63
N LYS A 211 -30.38 -1.64 -2.52
CA LYS A 211 -30.06 -0.76 -3.64
C LYS A 211 -28.82 0.13 -3.36
N PRO A 212 -27.69 -0.45 -2.94
CA PRO A 212 -26.53 0.36 -2.58
C PRO A 212 -25.96 1.13 -3.79
N GLU A 213 -26.07 0.59 -4.99
CA GLU A 213 -25.61 1.22 -6.23
C GLU A 213 -26.44 2.46 -6.67
N GLU A 214 -27.64 2.64 -6.16
CA GLU A 214 -28.47 3.84 -6.42
C GLU A 214 -28.11 5.00 -5.47
N LEU A 215 -27.24 4.75 -4.48
CA LEU A 215 -26.89 5.71 -3.43
C LEU A 215 -25.50 6.35 -3.59
N VAL A 216 -24.73 5.93 -4.61
CA VAL A 216 -23.35 6.38 -4.88
C VAL A 216 -23.28 7.28 -6.12
#